data_689fc1d8e66a9da84cd9baa0035de3d5
#
_entry.id   689fc1d8e66a9da84cd9baa0035de3d5
#
_cell.length_a   1.000
_cell.length_b   1.000
_cell.length_c   1.000
_cell.angle_alpha   90.00
_cell.angle_beta   90.00
_cell.angle_gamma   90.00
#
_symmetry.space_group_name_H-M   'P 1'
#
loop_
_entity.id
_entity.type
_entity.pdbx_description
1 polymer ?
#
loop_
_entity_poly.entity_id
_entity_poly.type
_entity_poly.pdbx_seq_one_letter_code
_entity_poly.pdbx_strand_id
1 'polypeptide(L)'
;MAISAGRGQFAVIGEPIVAVDLINTVAAPGSPTANDLLTADHDAQAWWRIEGTRVPGGDLPDIRALRRLRTALRAVIEALIDGRPVPHGAMADLNFFMQSAPASTRLLLTETGLRTEIQWHLEYGGNPRLAFIATQAAEFLSNPSKVSRLRRCANPGCSMIFIAMNPRRSWCAPGVCGNRIRVARHYSRAGGS
;
A
#
# COMPACT_ATOMS: atom_id res chain seq x y z
N MET A 1 6.41 -0.98 -15.64
CA MET A 1 6.94 -2.14 -14.91
C MET A 1 5.79 -3.10 -14.68
N ALA A 2 5.87 -4.34 -15.14
CA ALA A 2 4.80 -5.32 -15.03
C ALA A 2 4.75 -5.83 -13.58
N ILE A 3 3.57 -5.75 -12.96
CA ILE A 3 3.29 -6.38 -11.67
C ILE A 3 3.43 -7.89 -11.89
N SER A 4 4.48 -8.48 -11.33
CA SER A 4 4.72 -9.92 -11.38
C SER A 4 3.69 -10.62 -10.51
N ALA A 5 2.70 -11.24 -11.13
CA ALA A 5 1.86 -12.23 -10.48
C ALA A 5 2.76 -13.43 -10.13
N GLY A 6 3.23 -13.55 -8.90
CA GLY A 6 4.05 -14.70 -8.52
C GLY A 6 5.03 -14.50 -7.37
N ARG A 7 4.77 -13.60 -6.42
CA ARG A 7 5.62 -13.47 -5.23
C ARG A 7 4.89 -13.97 -3.98
N GLY A 8 4.66 -15.28 -3.89
CA GLY A 8 4.17 -15.90 -2.66
C GLY A 8 2.75 -15.46 -2.28
N GLN A 9 2.52 -15.30 -0.97
CA GLN A 9 1.21 -14.99 -0.39
C GLN A 9 0.67 -13.58 -0.69
N PHE A 10 1.51 -12.62 -1.16
CA PHE A 10 1.11 -11.23 -1.40
C PHE A 10 0.68 -11.03 -2.87
N ALA A 11 -0.61 -10.89 -3.09
CA ALA A 11 -1.20 -10.84 -4.44
C ALA A 11 -0.98 -9.52 -5.18
N VAL A 12 -0.83 -8.41 -4.46
CA VAL A 12 -0.63 -7.06 -5.02
C VAL A 12 0.60 -6.45 -4.41
N ILE A 13 1.62 -6.26 -5.21
CA ILE A 13 2.91 -5.65 -4.85
C ILE A 13 3.44 -4.87 -6.05
N GLY A 14 4.07 -3.73 -5.78
CA GLY A 14 4.67 -2.87 -6.78
C GLY A 14 3.76 -1.73 -7.25
N GLU A 15 2.74 -1.39 -6.48
CA GLU A 15 1.99 -0.16 -6.69
C GLU A 15 2.91 1.07 -6.51
N PRO A 16 2.60 2.22 -7.12
CA PRO A 16 3.48 3.41 -7.08
C PRO A 16 3.88 3.88 -5.68
N ILE A 17 3.04 3.61 -4.67
CA ILE A 17 3.35 3.87 -3.26
C ILE A 17 3.20 2.59 -2.43
N VAL A 18 4.13 2.39 -1.48
CA VAL A 18 4.17 1.21 -0.60
C VAL A 18 2.93 1.11 0.29
N ALA A 19 2.32 2.24 0.61
CA ALA A 19 1.07 2.29 1.37
C ALA A 19 -0.05 1.47 0.74
N VAL A 20 -0.16 1.45 -0.60
CA VAL A 20 -1.19 0.65 -1.30
C VAL A 20 -0.86 -0.84 -1.25
N ASP A 21 0.41 -1.21 -1.35
CA ASP A 21 0.82 -2.60 -1.16
C ASP A 21 0.55 -3.07 0.27
N LEU A 22 0.79 -2.21 1.28
CA LEU A 22 0.54 -2.52 2.68
C LEU A 22 -0.95 -2.74 2.98
N ILE A 23 -1.85 -1.89 2.50
CA ILE A 23 -3.30 -2.08 2.75
C ILE A 23 -3.84 -3.34 2.07
N ASN A 24 -3.21 -3.81 1.01
CA ASN A 24 -3.59 -5.02 0.28
C ASN A 24 -3.09 -6.32 0.95
N THR A 25 -2.41 -6.24 2.08
CA THR A 25 -2.09 -7.40 2.91
C THR A 25 -3.29 -7.91 3.72
N VAL A 26 -4.45 -7.26 3.64
CA VAL A 26 -5.74 -7.80 4.14
C VAL A 26 -6.68 -7.97 2.96
N ALA A 27 -7.10 -9.20 2.70
CA ALA A 27 -8.13 -9.51 1.72
C ALA A 27 -9.52 -9.54 2.38
N ALA A 28 -10.55 -9.06 1.68
CA ALA A 28 -11.94 -9.04 2.12
C ALA A 28 -12.14 -8.47 3.55
N PRO A 29 -11.60 -7.29 3.90
CA PRO A 29 -11.71 -6.73 5.24
C PRO A 29 -13.18 -6.53 5.62
N GLY A 30 -13.50 -6.82 6.90
CA GLY A 30 -14.86 -6.73 7.42
C GLY A 30 -15.78 -7.88 7.02
N SER A 31 -15.30 -8.85 6.23
CA SER A 31 -16.02 -10.08 5.87
C SER A 31 -15.65 -11.22 6.82
N PRO A 32 -16.55 -12.21 7.05
CA PRO A 32 -16.21 -13.46 7.71
C PRO A 32 -15.09 -14.24 7.02
N THR A 33 -14.85 -13.99 5.73
CA THR A 33 -13.76 -14.58 4.93
C THR A 33 -12.53 -13.67 4.85
N ALA A 34 -12.41 -12.68 5.75
CA ALA A 34 -11.25 -11.81 5.81
C ALA A 34 -9.98 -12.64 6.03
N ASN A 35 -8.98 -12.39 5.21
CA ASN A 35 -7.66 -13.02 5.31
C ASN A 35 -6.61 -11.95 5.54
N ASP A 36 -6.01 -11.95 6.72
CA ASP A 36 -4.87 -11.10 7.08
C ASP A 36 -3.57 -11.85 6.76
N LEU A 37 -2.76 -11.29 5.89
CA LEU A 37 -1.48 -11.85 5.46
C LEU A 37 -0.30 -11.42 6.35
N LEU A 38 -0.56 -10.59 7.36
CA LEU A 38 0.42 -10.15 8.37
C LEU A 38 -0.04 -10.61 9.75
N THR A 39 -0.02 -11.93 10.02
CA THR A 39 -0.50 -12.51 11.28
C THR A 39 0.59 -12.63 12.32
N ALA A 40 1.84 -12.84 11.90
CA ALA A 40 3.00 -13.04 12.74
C ALA A 40 4.23 -12.29 12.20
N ASP A 41 5.27 -12.20 13.01
CA ASP A 41 6.51 -11.48 12.66
C ASP A 41 7.18 -12.03 11.39
N HIS A 42 7.12 -13.34 11.16
CA HIS A 42 7.68 -13.93 9.94
C HIS A 42 6.94 -13.47 8.66
N ASP A 43 5.65 -13.21 8.74
CA ASP A 43 4.87 -12.63 7.63
C ASP A 43 5.32 -11.20 7.34
N ALA A 44 5.48 -10.39 8.41
CA ALA A 44 6.00 -9.04 8.28
C ALA A 44 7.42 -9.04 7.69
N GLN A 45 8.30 -9.93 8.15
CA GLN A 45 9.64 -10.10 7.58
C GLN A 45 9.61 -10.49 6.09
N ALA A 46 8.68 -11.37 5.68
CA ALA A 46 8.50 -11.76 4.29
C ALA A 46 8.04 -10.57 3.44
N TRP A 47 7.11 -9.76 3.94
CA TRP A 47 6.64 -8.54 3.29
C TRP A 47 7.78 -7.50 3.15
N TRP A 48 8.53 -7.25 4.24
CA TRP A 48 9.67 -6.32 4.22
C TRP A 48 10.78 -6.75 3.27
N ARG A 49 11.04 -8.04 3.10
CA ARG A 49 12.02 -8.53 2.10
C ARG A 49 11.64 -8.14 0.67
N ILE A 50 10.36 -8.08 0.38
CA ILE A 50 9.85 -7.68 -0.93
C ILE A 50 9.90 -6.16 -1.11
N GLU A 51 9.51 -5.40 -0.07
CA GLU A 51 9.43 -3.94 -0.11
C GLU A 51 10.76 -3.25 0.25
N GLY A 52 11.75 -3.98 0.74
CA GLY A 52 12.97 -3.43 1.34
C GLY A 52 13.79 -2.50 0.45
N THR A 53 13.69 -2.64 -0.87
CA THR A 53 14.36 -1.72 -1.83
C THR A 53 13.59 -0.41 -2.04
N ARG A 54 12.37 -0.31 -1.54
CA ARG A 54 11.45 0.82 -1.74
C ARG A 54 11.26 1.66 -0.48
N VAL A 55 11.81 1.21 0.64
CA VAL A 55 11.71 1.86 1.96
C VAL A 55 13.11 2.07 2.55
N PRO A 56 13.28 3.00 3.51
CA PRO A 56 14.55 3.20 4.20
C PRO A 56 15.08 1.91 4.83
N GLY A 57 16.42 1.81 4.95
CA GLY A 57 17.08 0.79 5.76
C GLY A 57 16.76 0.95 7.26
N GLY A 58 17.31 0.05 8.09
CA GLY A 58 17.17 0.05 9.54
C GLY A 58 16.36 -1.12 10.06
N ASP A 59 16.07 -1.09 11.37
CA ASP A 59 15.37 -2.16 12.08
C ASP A 59 13.93 -2.35 11.55
N LEU A 60 13.48 -3.60 11.59
CA LEU A 60 12.09 -3.90 11.27
C LEU A 60 11.17 -3.39 12.39
N PRO A 61 10.07 -2.71 12.03
CA PRO A 61 9.12 -2.28 13.04
C PRO A 61 8.35 -3.46 13.63
N ASP A 62 7.84 -3.27 14.83
CA ASP A 62 6.88 -4.18 15.46
C ASP A 62 5.66 -4.40 14.55
N ILE A 63 5.19 -5.64 14.46
CA ILE A 63 4.05 -6.01 13.60
C ILE A 63 2.76 -5.29 13.99
N ARG A 64 2.56 -4.98 15.29
CA ARG A 64 1.36 -4.25 15.74
C ARG A 64 1.39 -2.81 15.23
N ALA A 65 2.56 -2.17 15.25
CA ALA A 65 2.74 -0.83 14.69
C ALA A 65 2.49 -0.82 13.18
N LEU A 66 3.02 -1.83 12.46
CA LEU A 66 2.78 -2.00 11.02
C LEU A 66 1.28 -2.20 10.71
N ARG A 67 0.59 -3.05 11.49
CA ARG A 67 -0.86 -3.28 11.33
C ARG A 67 -1.69 -2.04 11.70
N ARG A 68 -1.28 -1.26 12.71
CA ARG A 68 -1.92 0.02 13.07
C ARG A 68 -1.81 1.02 11.93
N LEU A 69 -0.61 1.18 11.35
CA LEU A 69 -0.40 2.03 10.17
C LEU A 69 -1.26 1.56 8.99
N ARG A 70 -1.29 0.26 8.71
CA ARG A 70 -2.11 -0.33 7.66
C ARG A 70 -3.60 -0.01 7.83
N THR A 71 -4.11 -0.15 9.06
CA THR A 71 -5.51 0.13 9.39
C THR A 71 -5.86 1.60 9.15
N ALA A 72 -5.00 2.51 9.61
CA ALA A 72 -5.18 3.94 9.39
C ALA A 72 -5.15 4.31 7.90
N LEU A 73 -4.15 3.83 7.15
CA LEU A 73 -4.04 4.03 5.71
C LEU A 73 -5.27 3.54 4.95
N ARG A 74 -5.74 2.34 5.29
CA ARG A 74 -6.90 1.76 4.64
C ARG A 74 -8.15 2.59 4.88
N ALA A 75 -8.39 3.01 6.14
CA ALA A 75 -9.54 3.83 6.50
C ALA A 75 -9.56 5.17 5.74
N VAL A 76 -8.41 5.84 5.62
CA VAL A 76 -8.29 7.08 4.85
C VAL A 76 -8.52 6.86 3.36
N ILE A 77 -7.84 5.87 2.77
CA ILE A 77 -7.92 5.58 1.34
C ILE A 77 -9.35 5.18 0.94
N GLU A 78 -10.01 4.33 1.73
CA GLU A 78 -11.40 3.91 1.46
C GLU A 78 -12.37 5.08 1.60
N ALA A 79 -12.20 5.95 2.60
CA ALA A 79 -13.03 7.15 2.75
C ALA A 79 -12.91 8.07 1.52
N LEU A 80 -11.69 8.29 1.02
CA LEU A 80 -11.45 9.12 -0.17
C LEU A 80 -12.04 8.50 -1.44
N ILE A 81 -11.91 7.19 -1.64
CA ILE A 81 -12.52 6.49 -2.79
C ILE A 81 -14.04 6.58 -2.76
N ASP A 82 -14.63 6.48 -1.57
CA ASP A 82 -16.09 6.45 -1.38
C ASP A 82 -16.69 7.86 -1.23
N GLY A 83 -15.88 8.92 -1.26
CA GLY A 83 -16.34 10.31 -1.02
C GLY A 83 -16.91 10.53 0.37
N ARG A 84 -16.47 9.75 1.37
CA ARG A 84 -16.90 9.84 2.77
C ARG A 84 -15.93 10.71 3.59
N PRO A 85 -16.40 11.28 4.70
CA PRO A 85 -15.52 11.96 5.65
C PRO A 85 -14.38 11.04 6.11
N VAL A 86 -13.15 11.56 6.14
CA VAL A 86 -11.98 10.81 6.61
C VAL A 86 -12.05 10.72 8.15
N PRO A 87 -11.88 9.51 8.74
CA PRO A 87 -11.93 9.33 10.18
C PRO A 87 -10.80 10.08 10.90
N HIS A 88 -11.13 10.89 11.89
CA HIS A 88 -10.15 11.67 12.66
C HIS A 88 -9.08 10.81 13.33
N GLY A 89 -9.45 9.63 13.88
CA GLY A 89 -8.51 8.71 14.50
C GLY A 89 -7.48 8.16 13.50
N ALA A 90 -7.89 7.88 12.26
CA ALA A 90 -6.98 7.43 11.21
C ALA A 90 -5.99 8.54 10.82
N MET A 91 -6.45 9.78 10.72
CA MET A 91 -5.58 10.94 10.50
C MET A 91 -4.60 11.15 11.64
N ALA A 92 -5.05 11.01 12.90
CA ALA A 92 -4.19 11.11 14.08
C ALA A 92 -3.10 10.04 14.07
N ASP A 93 -3.43 8.80 13.70
CA ASP A 93 -2.46 7.71 13.58
C ASP A 93 -1.41 7.98 12.49
N LEU A 94 -1.81 8.48 11.31
CA LEU A 94 -0.85 8.83 10.26
C LEU A 94 0.09 9.94 10.71
N ASN A 95 -0.44 11.00 11.33
CA ASN A 95 0.36 12.09 11.87
C ASN A 95 1.33 11.59 12.97
N PHE A 96 0.88 10.69 13.85
CA PHE A 96 1.73 10.07 14.84
C PHE A 96 2.94 9.36 14.20
N PHE A 97 2.74 8.54 13.17
CA PHE A 97 3.85 7.84 12.51
C PHE A 97 4.82 8.81 11.83
N MET A 98 4.34 9.86 11.18
CA MET A 98 5.19 10.88 10.56
C MET A 98 6.02 11.64 11.59
N GLN A 99 5.42 11.99 12.73
CA GLN A 99 6.08 12.77 13.78
C GLN A 99 7.04 11.95 14.65
N SER A 100 6.83 10.63 14.77
CA SER A 100 7.64 9.75 15.61
C SER A 100 9.04 9.50 15.05
N ALA A 101 9.26 9.64 13.75
CA ALA A 101 10.58 9.58 13.11
C ALA A 101 10.65 10.66 12.01
N PRO A 102 10.78 11.93 12.37
CA PRO A 102 10.91 13.00 11.39
C PRO A 102 12.22 12.89 10.63
N ALA A 103 12.26 13.46 9.44
CA ALA A 103 13.43 13.41 8.57
C ALA A 103 13.80 14.81 8.06
N SER A 104 15.09 15.03 7.89
CA SER A 104 15.63 16.20 7.20
C SER A 104 16.40 15.78 5.94
N THR A 105 16.48 16.67 4.96
CA THR A 105 17.28 16.44 3.75
C THR A 105 18.66 17.06 3.93
N ARG A 106 19.71 16.26 3.66
CA ARG A 106 21.10 16.73 3.59
C ARG A 106 21.57 16.77 2.15
N LEU A 107 22.41 17.75 1.83
CA LEU A 107 23.17 17.77 0.59
C LEU A 107 24.58 17.22 0.86
N LEU A 108 24.99 16.24 0.08
CA LEU A 108 26.30 15.59 0.18
C LEU A 108 27.07 15.81 -1.12
N LEU A 109 28.37 16.09 -0.99
CA LEU A 109 29.31 16.03 -2.10
C LEU A 109 29.86 14.60 -2.20
N THR A 110 29.76 14.00 -3.39
CA THR A 110 30.30 12.67 -3.70
C THR A 110 31.28 12.78 -4.87
N GLU A 111 31.99 11.72 -5.17
CA GLU A 111 32.89 11.66 -6.33
C GLU A 111 32.20 11.95 -7.68
N THR A 112 30.91 11.65 -7.76
CA THR A 112 30.08 11.85 -8.97
C THR A 112 29.28 13.15 -8.95
N GLY A 113 29.46 14.01 -7.91
CA GLY A 113 28.77 15.28 -7.76
C GLY A 113 27.89 15.37 -6.52
N LEU A 114 26.95 16.31 -6.52
CA LEU A 114 26.04 16.54 -5.39
C LEU A 114 24.89 15.52 -5.41
N ARG A 115 24.58 14.96 -4.24
CA ARG A 115 23.37 14.16 -4.01
C ARG A 115 22.65 14.58 -2.75
N THR A 116 21.35 14.31 -2.69
CA THR A 116 20.56 14.44 -1.47
C THR A 116 20.50 13.11 -0.72
N GLU A 117 20.50 13.19 0.61
CA GLU A 117 20.30 12.07 1.52
C GLU A 117 19.23 12.44 2.53
N ILE A 118 18.39 11.48 2.90
CA ILE A 118 17.39 11.64 3.96
C ILE A 118 18.04 11.19 5.27
N GLN A 119 18.11 12.10 6.24
CA GLN A 119 18.57 11.84 7.60
C GLN A 119 17.35 11.71 8.51
N TRP A 120 17.18 10.53 9.11
CA TRP A 120 16.11 10.25 10.06
C TRP A 120 16.53 10.64 11.49
N HIS A 121 15.62 11.26 12.21
CA HIS A 121 15.78 11.67 13.60
C HIS A 121 15.09 10.64 14.50
N LEU A 122 15.89 9.75 15.11
CA LEU A 122 15.39 8.59 15.85
C LEU A 122 15.24 8.84 17.35
N GLU A 123 15.61 10.00 17.83
CA GLU A 123 15.51 10.42 19.24
C GLU A 123 14.06 10.43 19.75
N TYR A 124 13.09 10.43 18.86
CA TYR A 124 11.66 10.37 19.19
C TYR A 124 11.12 8.93 19.28
N GLY A 125 11.98 7.92 19.13
CA GLY A 125 11.63 6.51 19.29
C GLY A 125 10.79 5.89 18.18
N GLY A 126 10.62 6.58 17.07
CA GLY A 126 9.86 6.08 15.90
C GLY A 126 10.70 5.20 14.98
N ASN A 127 10.01 4.57 14.01
CA ASN A 127 10.63 3.73 13.00
C ASN A 127 10.62 4.42 11.63
N PRO A 128 11.79 4.61 10.96
CA PRO A 128 11.91 5.29 9.67
C PRO A 128 11.06 4.69 8.57
N ARG A 129 10.89 3.36 8.56
CA ARG A 129 10.09 2.68 7.53
C ARG A 129 8.62 3.03 7.63
N LEU A 130 8.07 3.07 8.85
CA LEU A 130 6.67 3.43 9.09
C LEU A 130 6.43 4.92 8.81
N ALA A 131 7.34 5.79 9.26
CA ALA A 131 7.28 7.22 8.99
C ALA A 131 7.35 7.51 7.48
N PHE A 132 8.26 6.84 6.76
CA PHE A 132 8.37 6.96 5.30
C PHE A 132 7.07 6.58 4.59
N ILE A 133 6.48 5.43 4.93
CA ILE A 133 5.22 4.98 4.32
C ILE A 133 4.09 5.98 4.60
N ALA A 134 4.00 6.49 5.84
CA ALA A 134 3.00 7.48 6.23
C ALA A 134 3.20 8.81 5.47
N THR A 135 4.43 9.30 5.37
CA THR A 135 4.76 10.54 4.63
C THR A 135 4.48 10.40 3.13
N GLN A 136 4.95 9.31 2.51
CA GLN A 136 4.69 9.02 1.10
C GLN A 136 3.18 8.96 0.81
N ALA A 137 2.41 8.34 1.73
CA ALA A 137 0.96 8.29 1.63
C ALA A 137 0.34 9.69 1.77
N ALA A 138 0.77 10.49 2.74
CA ALA A 138 0.27 11.86 2.95
C ALA A 138 0.50 12.74 1.72
N GLU A 139 1.71 12.69 1.12
CA GLU A 139 2.04 13.42 -0.11
C GLU A 139 1.19 12.98 -1.31
N PHE A 140 0.86 11.69 -1.38
CA PHE A 140 0.00 11.17 -2.44
C PHE A 140 -1.46 11.57 -2.22
N LEU A 141 -1.97 11.40 -0.99
CA LEU A 141 -3.36 11.60 -0.63
C LEU A 141 -3.76 13.07 -0.53
N SER A 142 -2.81 13.99 -0.31
CA SER A 142 -3.05 15.43 -0.36
C SER A 142 -3.23 15.99 -1.78
N ASN A 143 -2.96 15.18 -2.82
CA ASN A 143 -3.09 15.60 -4.21
C ASN A 143 -4.34 15.02 -4.87
N PRO A 144 -5.39 15.83 -5.15
CA PRO A 144 -6.65 15.34 -5.73
C PRO A 144 -6.48 14.59 -7.06
N SER A 145 -5.52 15.02 -7.90
CA SER A 145 -5.28 14.36 -9.18
C SER A 145 -4.64 12.97 -9.04
N LYS A 146 -3.90 12.74 -7.96
CA LYS A 146 -3.37 11.40 -7.61
C LYS A 146 -4.46 10.54 -6.97
N VAL A 147 -5.23 11.10 -6.03
CA VAL A 147 -6.36 10.43 -5.36
C VAL A 147 -7.38 9.94 -6.38
N SER A 148 -7.68 10.74 -7.41
CA SER A 148 -8.61 10.34 -8.47
C SER A 148 -8.18 9.10 -9.26
N ARG A 149 -6.94 8.61 -9.09
CA ARG A 149 -6.43 7.37 -9.70
C ARG A 149 -6.61 6.13 -8.80
N LEU A 150 -6.95 6.30 -7.53
CA LEU A 150 -7.25 5.17 -6.65
C LEU A 150 -8.52 4.46 -7.14
N ARG A 151 -8.48 3.14 -7.21
CA ARG A 151 -9.58 2.29 -7.68
C ARG A 151 -9.69 1.04 -6.85
N ARG A 152 -10.92 0.59 -6.62
CA ARG A 152 -11.19 -0.79 -6.22
C ARG A 152 -11.12 -1.70 -7.45
N CYS A 153 -10.65 -2.92 -7.27
CA CYS A 153 -10.66 -3.92 -8.34
C CYS A 153 -12.10 -4.20 -8.77
N ALA A 154 -12.36 -4.16 -10.08
CA ALA A 154 -13.69 -4.40 -10.64
C ALA A 154 -14.12 -5.88 -10.61
N ASN A 155 -13.30 -6.80 -10.08
CA ASN A 155 -13.71 -8.18 -9.81
C ASN A 155 -14.50 -8.22 -8.50
N PRO A 156 -15.80 -8.61 -8.50
CA PRO A 156 -16.64 -8.63 -7.29
C PRO A 156 -16.07 -9.46 -6.14
N GLY A 157 -15.30 -10.52 -6.45
CA GLY A 157 -14.63 -11.35 -5.45
C GLY A 157 -13.25 -10.83 -5.03
N CYS A 158 -12.92 -9.53 -5.30
CA CYS A 158 -11.60 -8.97 -5.00
C CYS A 158 -11.74 -7.66 -4.23
N SER A 159 -11.10 -7.57 -3.06
CA SER A 159 -11.10 -6.38 -2.20
C SER A 159 -9.89 -5.46 -2.39
N MET A 160 -9.03 -5.75 -3.37
CA MET A 160 -7.79 -5.02 -3.58
C MET A 160 -8.03 -3.62 -4.13
N ILE A 161 -7.21 -2.68 -3.64
CA ILE A 161 -7.14 -1.31 -4.14
C ILE A 161 -5.86 -1.17 -4.97
N PHE A 162 -5.88 -0.35 -6.01
CA PHE A 162 -4.72 -0.09 -6.85
C PHE A 162 -4.73 1.35 -7.38
N ILE A 163 -3.58 1.81 -7.88
CA ILE A 163 -3.44 3.11 -8.55
C ILE A 163 -3.51 2.90 -10.06
N ALA A 164 -4.54 3.45 -10.68
CA ALA A 164 -4.73 3.35 -12.12
C ALA A 164 -3.83 4.34 -12.87
N MET A 165 -2.60 3.93 -13.21
CA MET A 165 -1.70 4.71 -14.06
C MET A 165 -2.25 4.86 -15.49
N ASN A 166 -3.03 3.89 -15.96
CA ASN A 166 -3.83 3.97 -17.18
C ASN A 166 -5.31 4.06 -16.77
N PRO A 167 -6.07 5.09 -17.25
CA PRO A 167 -7.49 5.25 -16.93
C PRO A 167 -8.37 4.04 -17.26
N ARG A 168 -7.95 3.22 -18.24
CA ARG A 168 -8.66 1.98 -18.66
C ARG A 168 -8.39 0.78 -17.77
N ARG A 169 -7.44 0.88 -16.81
CA ARG A 169 -7.14 -0.21 -15.87
C ARG A 169 -8.29 -0.37 -14.88
N SER A 170 -8.99 -1.50 -14.94
CA SER A 170 -10.10 -1.87 -14.05
C SER A 170 -9.76 -2.96 -13.05
N TRP A 171 -8.57 -3.57 -13.14
CA TRP A 171 -8.16 -4.74 -12.36
C TRP A 171 -6.88 -4.47 -11.59
N CYS A 172 -6.81 -4.92 -10.34
CA CYS A 172 -5.58 -4.83 -9.54
C CYS A 172 -4.43 -5.63 -10.19
N ALA A 173 -4.74 -6.79 -10.75
CA ALA A 173 -3.81 -7.63 -11.51
C ALA A 173 -4.51 -8.12 -12.79
N PRO A 174 -4.20 -7.55 -13.97
CA PRO A 174 -4.85 -7.91 -15.23
C PRO A 174 -4.75 -9.41 -15.56
N GLY A 175 -3.59 -10.03 -15.29
CA GLY A 175 -3.34 -11.46 -15.53
C GLY A 175 -4.10 -12.39 -14.58
N VAL A 176 -4.56 -11.90 -13.43
CA VAL A 176 -5.31 -12.70 -12.44
C VAL A 176 -6.78 -12.31 -12.45
N CYS A 177 -7.10 -11.11 -11.96
CA CYS A 177 -8.50 -10.67 -11.86
C CYS A 177 -9.15 -10.44 -13.22
N GLY A 178 -8.42 -9.87 -14.18
CA GLY A 178 -8.92 -9.68 -15.53
C GLY A 178 -9.20 -11.01 -16.24
N ASN A 179 -8.33 -12.02 -16.08
CA ASN A 179 -8.56 -13.36 -16.64
C ASN A 179 -9.75 -14.05 -16.00
N ARG A 180 -9.89 -14.02 -14.65
CA ARG A 180 -11.04 -14.64 -13.96
C ARG A 180 -12.37 -14.12 -14.50
N ILE A 181 -12.50 -12.83 -14.71
CA ILE A 181 -13.74 -12.24 -15.25
C ILE A 181 -13.95 -12.59 -16.73
N ARG A 182 -12.89 -12.64 -17.53
CA ARG A 182 -13.01 -13.08 -18.94
C ARG A 182 -13.50 -14.51 -19.03
N VAL A 183 -12.91 -15.39 -18.23
CA VAL A 183 -13.29 -16.81 -18.16
C VAL A 183 -14.74 -16.96 -17.69
N ALA A 184 -15.13 -16.29 -16.58
CA ALA A 184 -16.50 -16.32 -16.09
C ALA A 184 -17.53 -15.86 -17.14
N ARG A 185 -17.25 -14.77 -17.88
CA ARG A 185 -18.09 -14.28 -18.97
C ARG A 185 -18.17 -15.24 -20.13
N HIS A 186 -17.10 -15.95 -20.46
CA HIS A 186 -17.10 -16.99 -21.50
C HIS A 186 -18.05 -18.13 -21.13
N TYR A 187 -17.93 -18.66 -19.92
CA TYR A 187 -18.81 -19.76 -19.46
C TYR A 187 -20.28 -19.34 -19.35
N SER A 188 -20.58 -18.12 -18.87
CA SER A 188 -21.97 -17.66 -18.79
C SER A 188 -22.64 -17.49 -20.18
N ARG A 189 -21.86 -17.21 -21.23
CA ARG A 189 -22.38 -17.16 -22.61
C ARG A 189 -22.53 -18.54 -23.24
N ALA A 190 -21.63 -19.48 -22.89
CA ALA A 190 -21.68 -20.85 -23.43
C ALA A 190 -22.73 -21.76 -22.73
N GLY A 191 -23.13 -21.45 -21.48
CA GLY A 191 -24.15 -22.21 -20.74
C GLY A 191 -25.58 -21.66 -20.89
N GLY A 192 -25.79 -20.63 -21.70
CA GLY A 192 -27.09 -20.01 -21.96
C GLY A 192 -27.70 -20.37 -23.34
N SER A 193 -27.25 -21.50 -23.93
CA SER A 193 -27.79 -22.04 -25.21
C SER A 193 -28.52 -23.34 -24.98
#